data_fc33c850dac854cee9dc0dc7f70ed57e
#
_entry.id   fc33c850dac854cee9dc0dc7f70ed57e
#
_cell.length_a   1.000
_cell.length_b   1.000
_cell.length_c   1.000
_cell.angle_alpha   90.00
_cell.angle_beta   90.00
_cell.angle_gamma   90.00
#
_symmetry.space_group_name_H-M   'P 1'
#
loop_
_entity.id
_entity.type
_entity.pdbx_description
1 polymer ?
#
loop_
_entity_poly.entity_id
_entity_poly.type
_entity_poly.pdbx_seq_one_letter_code
_entity_poly.pdbx_strand_id
1 'polypeptide(L)'
;MGCRDMEKCEAAAKEIRGKTLNPHVYACQLNLASMKSIREFAERINKEEQRVDILINNAGVMRCPAWKTEDDFDMQLGVNHLGHFLLTNLLLDKLKESAPSRVINLASLAHIIGKIDFEDLNWEKKKFDTKQAYCQSKLANVLFTRELAKRLQGTGVTVNAVHPGVVATQLGRYTGLHQSQFSSSVLSPFFSLLVKNPEMGAQPSIYLAVSEEMEGVTGRYYDVMTEKEPAPLALDEEAACRLWEVSSRLVGLQVEGQSGTSDTPAEGQNKAAQTDQVQILGQRPGPAVSTVGL
;
A
#
# COMPACT_ATOMS: atom_id res chain seq x y z
N MET A 1 -8.86 -2.27 10.67
CA MET A 1 -8.94 -2.03 9.22
C MET A 1 -8.55 -0.60 8.94
N GLY A 2 -7.53 -0.36 8.08
CA GLY A 2 -7.12 0.98 7.64
C GLY A 2 -7.88 1.39 6.38
N CYS A 3 -8.59 2.51 6.40
CA CYS A 3 -9.45 2.92 5.30
C CYS A 3 -9.46 4.45 5.11
N ARG A 4 -9.79 4.91 3.89
CA ARG A 4 -9.85 6.33 3.55
C ARG A 4 -11.20 6.99 3.85
N ASP A 5 -12.32 6.30 3.53
CA ASP A 5 -13.70 6.79 3.77
C ASP A 5 -14.24 6.12 5.04
N MET A 6 -14.42 6.82 6.15
CA MET A 6 -14.65 6.33 7.49
C MET A 6 -16.08 5.83 7.73
N GLU A 7 -17.04 6.35 7.12
CA GLU A 7 -18.42 5.90 7.27
C GLU A 7 -18.59 4.46 6.79
N LYS A 8 -18.04 4.15 5.63
CA LYS A 8 -18.08 2.79 5.06
C LYS A 8 -17.25 1.79 5.86
N CYS A 9 -16.08 2.18 6.39
CA CYS A 9 -15.26 1.25 7.18
C CYS A 9 -15.95 0.90 8.50
N GLU A 10 -16.51 1.85 9.21
CA GLU A 10 -17.25 1.53 10.42
C GLU A 10 -18.49 0.68 10.12
N ALA A 11 -19.18 0.96 9.00
CA ALA A 11 -20.26 0.10 8.55
C ALA A 11 -19.77 -1.35 8.29
N ALA A 12 -18.63 -1.50 7.59
CA ALA A 12 -18.04 -2.80 7.34
C ALA A 12 -17.53 -3.48 8.63
N ALA A 13 -16.86 -2.73 9.51
CA ALA A 13 -16.42 -3.26 10.80
C ALA A 13 -17.60 -3.75 11.66
N LYS A 14 -18.71 -2.99 11.67
CA LYS A 14 -19.95 -3.37 12.35
C LYS A 14 -20.55 -4.65 11.75
N GLU A 15 -20.58 -4.75 10.44
CA GLU A 15 -21.06 -5.95 9.73
C GLU A 15 -20.21 -7.18 10.08
N ILE A 16 -18.88 -7.05 10.05
CA ILE A 16 -17.95 -8.14 10.39
C ILE A 16 -18.14 -8.54 11.86
N ARG A 17 -18.20 -7.58 12.80
CA ARG A 17 -18.49 -7.88 14.21
C ARG A 17 -19.79 -8.65 14.37
N GLY A 18 -20.84 -8.25 13.65
CA GLY A 18 -22.14 -8.93 13.70
C GLY A 18 -22.13 -10.35 13.13
N LYS A 19 -21.38 -10.58 12.04
CA LYS A 19 -21.29 -11.90 11.40
C LYS A 19 -20.36 -12.87 12.13
N THR A 20 -19.27 -12.38 12.69
CA THR A 20 -18.23 -13.20 13.31
C THR A 20 -18.36 -13.32 14.82
N LEU A 21 -19.19 -12.48 15.43
CA LEU A 21 -19.30 -12.31 16.88
C LEU A 21 -17.96 -11.89 17.54
N ASN A 22 -17.00 -11.43 16.74
CA ASN A 22 -15.73 -10.91 17.22
C ASN A 22 -15.83 -9.40 17.44
N PRO A 23 -15.78 -8.90 18.70
CA PRO A 23 -15.85 -7.46 18.97
C PRO A 23 -14.57 -6.70 18.56
N HIS A 24 -13.45 -7.39 18.38
CA HIS A 24 -12.14 -6.79 18.13
C HIS A 24 -11.88 -6.52 16.63
N VAL A 25 -12.83 -5.87 15.98
CA VAL A 25 -12.70 -5.38 14.61
C VAL A 25 -12.81 -3.86 14.64
N TYR A 26 -11.69 -3.18 14.39
CA TYR A 26 -11.60 -1.73 14.49
C TYR A 26 -11.42 -1.09 13.12
N ALA A 27 -12.13 0.01 12.95
CA ALA A 27 -11.97 0.89 11.80
C ALA A 27 -10.95 1.99 12.15
N CYS A 28 -10.02 2.28 11.23
CA CYS A 28 -8.93 3.22 11.47
C CYS A 28 -8.67 4.10 10.23
N GLN A 29 -8.50 5.41 10.42
CA GLN A 29 -8.22 6.35 9.32
C GLN A 29 -6.86 6.03 8.67
N LEU A 30 -6.90 5.81 7.36
CA LEU A 30 -5.70 5.63 6.53
C LEU A 30 -5.99 6.07 5.10
N ASN A 31 -5.36 7.13 4.65
CA ASN A 31 -5.36 7.56 3.26
C ASN A 31 -4.00 7.25 2.62
N LEU A 32 -3.93 6.21 1.79
CA LEU A 32 -2.70 5.83 1.10
C LEU A 32 -2.28 6.85 0.01
N ALA A 33 -3.11 7.82 -0.30
CA ALA A 33 -2.76 8.95 -1.17
C ALA A 33 -2.20 10.16 -0.38
N SER A 34 -1.80 9.97 0.88
CA SER A 34 -1.23 11.00 1.74
C SER A 34 -0.13 10.41 2.62
N MET A 35 1.12 10.80 2.39
CA MET A 35 2.26 10.34 3.20
C MET A 35 2.10 10.74 4.67
N LYS A 36 1.49 11.89 4.92
CA LYS A 36 1.15 12.34 6.27
C LYS A 36 0.18 11.37 6.96
N SER A 37 -0.92 11.03 6.30
CA SER A 37 -1.92 10.10 6.85
C SER A 37 -1.32 8.72 7.14
N ILE A 38 -0.42 8.24 6.28
CA ILE A 38 0.27 6.97 6.47
C ILE A 38 1.17 7.00 7.71
N ARG A 39 1.92 8.09 7.91
CA ARG A 39 2.80 8.26 9.09
C ARG A 39 1.98 8.34 10.39
N GLU A 40 0.93 9.12 10.41
CA GLU A 40 0.01 9.23 11.56
C GLU A 40 -0.64 7.87 11.91
N PHE A 41 -1.04 7.11 10.88
CA PHE A 41 -1.59 5.77 11.09
C PHE A 41 -0.54 4.81 11.66
N ALA A 42 0.66 4.77 11.08
CA ALA A 42 1.73 3.89 11.53
C ALA A 42 2.20 4.23 12.96
N GLU A 43 2.32 5.53 13.29
CA GLU A 43 2.65 5.98 14.64
C GLU A 43 1.61 5.49 15.66
N ARG A 44 0.33 5.61 15.32
CA ARG A 44 -0.75 5.11 16.18
C ARG A 44 -0.66 3.59 16.37
N ILE A 45 -0.49 2.80 15.30
CA ILE A 45 -0.36 1.35 15.40
C ILE A 45 0.87 0.97 16.25
N ASN A 46 2.00 1.63 16.03
CA ASN A 46 3.23 1.37 16.80
C ASN A 46 3.06 1.67 18.29
N LYS A 47 2.21 2.65 18.64
CA LYS A 47 1.95 3.05 20.02
C LYS A 47 0.87 2.22 20.70
N GLU A 48 -0.22 1.91 19.98
CA GLU A 48 -1.42 1.31 20.56
C GLU A 48 -1.40 -0.21 20.54
N GLU A 49 -0.79 -0.81 19.50
CA GLU A 49 -0.79 -2.25 19.32
C GLU A 49 0.51 -2.88 19.87
N GLN A 50 0.35 -3.98 20.60
CA GLN A 50 1.51 -4.73 21.09
C GLN A 50 2.20 -5.52 19.97
N ARG A 51 1.44 -6.02 19.00
CA ARG A 51 1.89 -6.89 17.91
C ARG A 51 1.22 -6.52 16.58
N VAL A 52 1.94 -6.80 15.50
CA VAL A 52 1.41 -6.85 14.14
C VAL A 52 1.83 -8.18 13.52
N ASP A 53 0.97 -9.17 13.59
CA ASP A 53 1.27 -10.52 13.10
C ASP A 53 1.08 -10.63 11.59
N ILE A 54 0.11 -9.91 11.03
CA ILE A 54 -0.23 -9.97 9.60
C ILE A 54 -0.53 -8.55 9.10
N LEU A 55 0.20 -8.14 8.05
CA LEU A 55 -0.08 -6.91 7.30
C LEU A 55 -0.52 -7.27 5.88
N ILE A 56 -1.75 -6.92 5.52
CA ILE A 56 -2.28 -7.12 4.16
C ILE A 56 -2.38 -5.78 3.45
N ASN A 57 -1.48 -5.54 2.52
CA ASN A 57 -1.46 -4.37 1.65
C ASN A 57 -2.44 -4.59 0.48
N ASN A 58 -3.73 -4.45 0.76
CA ASN A 58 -4.80 -4.83 -0.17
C ASN A 58 -5.35 -3.66 -0.99
N ALA A 59 -5.45 -2.46 -0.40
CA ALA A 59 -6.09 -1.32 -1.03
C ALA A 59 -5.45 -0.97 -2.39
N GLY A 60 -6.25 -0.44 -3.31
CA GLY A 60 -5.74 -0.07 -4.62
C GLY A 60 -6.71 0.76 -5.44
N VAL A 61 -6.15 1.39 -6.46
CA VAL A 61 -6.87 2.08 -7.51
C VAL A 61 -6.44 1.53 -8.87
N MET A 62 -7.36 1.47 -9.81
CA MET A 62 -7.11 0.92 -11.14
C MET A 62 -7.69 1.82 -12.21
N ARG A 63 -6.86 2.17 -13.20
CA ARG A 63 -7.26 2.90 -14.40
C ARG A 63 -8.03 4.21 -14.13
N CYS A 64 -7.68 4.87 -13.01
CA CYS A 64 -8.21 6.18 -12.71
C CYS A 64 -7.71 7.25 -13.73
N PRO A 65 -8.35 8.41 -13.83
CA PRO A 65 -7.83 9.54 -14.57
C PRO A 65 -6.42 9.94 -14.11
N ALA A 66 -5.79 10.89 -14.82
CA ALA A 66 -4.47 11.44 -14.46
C ALA A 66 -4.55 12.28 -13.16
N TRP A 67 -4.89 11.61 -12.07
CA TRP A 67 -4.94 12.20 -10.73
C TRP A 67 -3.60 12.03 -10.03
N LYS A 68 -3.30 12.99 -9.18
CA LYS A 68 -2.14 12.97 -8.30
C LYS A 68 -2.57 12.71 -6.85
N THR A 69 -1.68 12.16 -6.06
CA THR A 69 -1.83 12.07 -4.59
C THR A 69 -1.63 13.46 -3.96
N GLU A 70 -1.86 13.58 -2.66
CA GLU A 70 -1.60 14.82 -1.91
C GLU A 70 -0.10 15.23 -1.96
N ASP A 71 0.77 14.25 -2.18
CA ASP A 71 2.23 14.42 -2.28
C ASP A 71 2.71 14.47 -3.74
N ASP A 72 1.81 14.76 -4.69
CA ASP A 72 2.07 14.94 -6.13
C ASP A 72 2.59 13.71 -6.89
N PHE A 73 2.35 12.50 -6.39
CA PHE A 73 2.63 11.25 -7.11
C PHE A 73 1.47 10.85 -8.02
N ASP A 74 1.77 10.15 -9.13
CA ASP A 74 0.74 9.42 -9.88
C ASP A 74 -0.14 8.62 -8.93
N MET A 75 -1.46 8.75 -9.06
CA MET A 75 -2.40 8.16 -8.09
C MET A 75 -2.27 6.65 -8.00
N GLN A 76 -1.94 5.95 -9.09
CA GLN A 76 -1.83 4.50 -9.10
C GLN A 76 -0.51 4.03 -8.49
N LEU A 77 0.61 4.67 -8.84
CA LEU A 77 1.89 4.37 -8.21
C LEU A 77 1.87 4.77 -6.74
N GLY A 78 1.35 5.96 -6.43
CA GLY A 78 1.28 6.50 -5.08
C GLY A 78 0.48 5.60 -4.14
N VAL A 79 -0.75 5.25 -4.49
CA VAL A 79 -1.62 4.42 -3.64
C VAL A 79 -1.20 2.95 -3.64
N ASN A 80 -0.98 2.36 -4.84
CA ASN A 80 -0.79 0.92 -4.95
C ASN A 80 0.60 0.47 -4.47
N HIS A 81 1.61 1.33 -4.61
CA HIS A 81 3.00 0.99 -4.28
C HIS A 81 3.59 1.89 -3.19
N LEU A 82 3.78 3.19 -3.44
CA LEU A 82 4.51 4.06 -2.52
C LEU A 82 3.85 4.14 -1.13
N GLY A 83 2.52 4.18 -1.09
CA GLY A 83 1.78 4.20 0.17
C GLY A 83 1.94 2.92 0.97
N HIS A 84 1.86 1.76 0.33
CA HIS A 84 2.11 0.48 0.97
C HIS A 84 3.58 0.27 1.33
N PHE A 85 4.49 0.74 0.48
CA PHE A 85 5.92 0.75 0.75
C PHE A 85 6.24 1.53 2.03
N LEU A 86 5.74 2.76 2.13
CA LEU A 86 5.93 3.59 3.33
C LEU A 86 5.31 2.94 4.57
N LEU A 87 4.05 2.51 4.48
CA LEU A 87 3.35 1.87 5.60
C LEU A 87 4.10 0.66 6.12
N THR A 88 4.53 -0.22 5.22
CA THR A 88 5.25 -1.44 5.58
C THR A 88 6.58 -1.11 6.28
N ASN A 89 7.35 -0.15 5.75
CA ASN A 89 8.62 0.25 6.35
C ASN A 89 8.43 0.89 7.73
N LEU A 90 7.39 1.70 7.94
CA LEU A 90 7.10 2.32 9.23
C LEU A 90 6.62 1.29 10.30
N LEU A 91 6.08 0.16 9.88
CA LEU A 91 5.66 -0.92 10.76
C LEU A 91 6.69 -2.05 10.87
N LEU A 92 7.85 -1.92 10.20
CA LEU A 92 8.78 -3.02 10.00
C LEU A 92 9.39 -3.54 11.31
N ASP A 93 9.75 -2.65 12.22
CA ASP A 93 10.32 -3.05 13.51
C ASP A 93 9.27 -3.78 14.36
N LYS A 94 8.03 -3.29 14.37
CA LYS A 94 6.94 -3.99 15.05
C LYS A 94 6.64 -5.35 14.42
N LEU A 95 6.70 -5.50 13.09
CA LEU A 95 6.58 -6.78 12.42
C LEU A 95 7.70 -7.75 12.83
N LYS A 96 8.95 -7.26 12.93
CA LYS A 96 10.09 -8.08 13.42
C LYS A 96 9.91 -8.50 14.88
N GLU A 97 9.50 -7.57 15.76
CA GLU A 97 9.19 -7.86 17.16
C GLU A 97 8.04 -8.85 17.31
N SER A 98 7.14 -8.88 16.35
CA SER A 98 5.97 -9.77 16.32
C SER A 98 6.24 -11.12 15.65
N ALA A 99 7.48 -11.39 15.23
CA ALA A 99 7.78 -12.63 14.49
C ALA A 99 7.35 -13.90 15.28
N PRO A 100 6.86 -14.94 14.59
CA PRO A 100 6.65 -15.01 13.14
C PRO A 100 5.51 -14.11 12.67
N SER A 101 5.78 -13.29 11.66
CA SER A 101 4.81 -12.36 11.09
C SER A 101 4.81 -12.38 9.56
N ARG A 102 3.73 -11.89 8.94
CA ARG A 102 3.53 -12.02 7.50
C ARG A 102 3.09 -10.71 6.85
N VAL A 103 3.69 -10.37 5.71
CA VAL A 103 3.26 -9.27 4.84
C VAL A 103 2.73 -9.83 3.54
N ILE A 104 1.52 -9.45 3.14
CA ILE A 104 0.88 -9.87 1.90
C ILE A 104 0.64 -8.64 1.03
N ASN A 105 1.28 -8.61 -0.16
CA ASN A 105 1.16 -7.51 -1.11
C ASN A 105 0.23 -7.90 -2.27
N LEU A 106 -0.85 -7.14 -2.49
CA LEU A 106 -1.76 -7.38 -3.61
C LEU A 106 -1.13 -6.91 -4.94
N ALA A 107 -0.75 -7.87 -5.74
CA ALA A 107 -0.32 -7.73 -7.13
C ALA A 107 -1.51 -7.83 -8.10
N SER A 108 -1.24 -8.14 -9.36
CA SER A 108 -2.22 -8.40 -10.41
C SER A 108 -1.50 -9.08 -11.59
N LEU A 109 -2.22 -9.81 -12.44
CA LEU A 109 -1.72 -10.25 -13.75
C LEU A 109 -1.23 -9.07 -14.61
N ALA A 110 -1.67 -7.85 -14.32
CA ALA A 110 -1.20 -6.64 -14.98
C ALA A 110 0.32 -6.42 -14.84
N HIS A 111 0.98 -7.01 -13.83
CA HIS A 111 2.45 -6.93 -13.68
C HIS A 111 3.20 -7.53 -14.88
N ILE A 112 2.61 -8.49 -15.58
CA ILE A 112 3.23 -9.19 -16.71
C ILE A 112 3.59 -8.22 -17.85
N ILE A 113 2.75 -7.22 -18.07
CA ILE A 113 2.96 -6.20 -19.10
C ILE A 113 3.41 -4.86 -18.52
N GLY A 114 3.72 -4.84 -17.23
CA GLY A 114 4.25 -3.67 -16.54
C GLY A 114 5.70 -3.40 -16.93
N LYS A 115 6.09 -2.13 -16.85
CA LYS A 115 7.49 -1.67 -16.98
C LYS A 115 7.71 -0.58 -15.94
N ILE A 116 8.86 -0.61 -15.27
CA ILE A 116 9.26 0.49 -14.38
C ILE A 116 10.04 1.50 -15.23
N ASP A 117 9.45 2.66 -15.43
CA ASP A 117 10.15 3.77 -16.08
C ASP A 117 10.82 4.65 -15.02
N PHE A 118 12.05 4.33 -14.68
CA PHE A 118 12.81 5.07 -13.66
C PHE A 118 13.06 6.54 -14.02
N GLU A 119 12.96 6.90 -15.31
CA GLU A 119 13.16 8.28 -15.78
C GLU A 119 11.86 9.11 -15.73
N ASP A 120 10.71 8.42 -15.61
CA ASP A 120 9.39 9.09 -15.60
C ASP A 120 8.32 8.27 -14.86
N LEU A 121 8.62 7.90 -13.61
CA LEU A 121 7.67 7.15 -12.76
C LEU A 121 6.32 7.86 -12.59
N ASN A 122 6.35 9.18 -12.66
CA ASN A 122 5.24 10.07 -12.32
C ASN A 122 4.46 10.60 -13.53
N TRP A 123 4.82 10.14 -14.76
CA TRP A 123 4.19 10.54 -16.02
C TRP A 123 4.26 12.05 -16.31
N GLU A 124 5.40 12.67 -16.03
CA GLU A 124 5.61 14.11 -16.23
C GLU A 124 6.18 14.43 -17.62
N LYS A 125 6.94 13.48 -18.19
CA LYS A 125 7.61 13.64 -19.48
C LYS A 125 6.80 13.04 -20.63
N LYS A 126 6.00 12.03 -20.37
CA LYS A 126 5.22 11.29 -21.37
C LYS A 126 3.73 11.53 -21.20
N LYS A 127 2.99 11.34 -22.30
CA LYS A 127 1.52 11.32 -22.24
C LYS A 127 1.07 10.22 -21.27
N PHE A 128 0.21 10.58 -20.33
CA PHE A 128 -0.34 9.65 -19.35
C PHE A 128 -1.12 8.52 -20.01
N ASP A 129 -0.76 7.29 -19.67
CA ASP A 129 -1.48 6.08 -20.03
C ASP A 129 -1.91 5.37 -18.74
N THR A 130 -3.20 5.46 -18.44
CA THR A 130 -3.77 4.92 -17.21
C THR A 130 -3.62 3.40 -17.08
N LYS A 131 -3.57 2.68 -18.21
CA LYS A 131 -3.34 1.21 -18.22
C LYS A 131 -1.90 0.91 -17.85
N GLN A 132 -0.95 1.60 -18.47
CA GLN A 132 0.47 1.40 -18.18
C GLN A 132 0.83 1.85 -16.77
N ALA A 133 0.25 2.93 -16.26
CA ALA A 133 0.44 3.37 -14.88
C ALA A 133 -0.03 2.31 -13.87
N TYR A 134 -1.17 1.66 -14.13
CA TYR A 134 -1.62 0.54 -13.32
C TYR A 134 -0.66 -0.66 -13.40
N CYS A 135 -0.25 -1.04 -14.61
CA CYS A 135 0.68 -2.16 -14.82
C CYS A 135 2.02 -1.91 -14.12
N GLN A 136 2.57 -0.68 -14.23
CA GLN A 136 3.77 -0.23 -13.52
C GLN A 136 3.61 -0.41 -12.00
N SER A 137 2.51 0.06 -11.43
CA SER A 137 2.27 -0.05 -9.98
C SER A 137 2.19 -1.50 -9.49
N LYS A 138 1.66 -2.42 -10.34
CA LYS A 138 1.54 -3.83 -9.97
C LYS A 138 2.82 -4.62 -10.16
N LEU A 139 3.66 -4.26 -11.14
CA LEU A 139 5.03 -4.75 -11.23
C LEU A 139 5.88 -4.27 -10.06
N ALA A 140 5.73 -2.99 -9.68
CA ALA A 140 6.41 -2.44 -8.51
C ALA A 140 6.10 -3.23 -7.22
N ASN A 141 4.85 -3.70 -7.04
CA ASN A 141 4.49 -4.51 -5.88
C ASN A 141 5.17 -5.88 -5.86
N VAL A 142 5.40 -6.52 -7.01
CA VAL A 142 6.12 -7.80 -7.06
C VAL A 142 7.61 -7.59 -6.80
N LEU A 143 8.23 -6.57 -7.41
CA LEU A 143 9.63 -6.20 -7.16
C LEU A 143 9.85 -5.84 -5.68
N PHE A 144 8.96 -5.03 -5.11
CA PHE A 144 8.97 -4.67 -3.67
C PHE A 144 8.91 -5.90 -2.78
N THR A 145 8.02 -6.86 -3.09
CA THR A 145 7.87 -8.11 -2.33
C THR A 145 9.20 -8.88 -2.30
N ARG A 146 9.84 -9.04 -3.43
CA ARG A 146 11.10 -9.79 -3.56
C ARG A 146 12.25 -9.11 -2.84
N GLU A 147 12.40 -7.81 -3.03
CA GLU A 147 13.46 -7.05 -2.35
C GLU A 147 13.24 -7.00 -0.83
N LEU A 148 12.01 -6.78 -0.38
CA LEU A 148 11.70 -6.80 1.04
C LEU A 148 11.95 -8.18 1.67
N ALA A 149 11.57 -9.27 1.00
CA ALA A 149 11.83 -10.62 1.47
C ALA A 149 13.34 -10.90 1.63
N LYS A 150 14.17 -10.41 0.69
CA LYS A 150 15.63 -10.51 0.76
C LYS A 150 16.18 -9.73 1.97
N ARG A 151 15.70 -8.52 2.21
CA ARG A 151 16.10 -7.67 3.35
C ARG A 151 15.68 -8.22 4.71
N LEU A 152 14.64 -9.05 4.75
CA LEU A 152 14.09 -9.62 5.97
C LEU A 152 14.55 -11.04 6.26
N GLN A 153 15.56 -11.54 5.54
CA GLN A 153 16.14 -12.87 5.81
C GLN A 153 16.59 -12.98 7.27
N GLY A 154 16.21 -14.10 7.94
CA GLY A 154 16.57 -14.36 9.32
C GLY A 154 15.77 -13.60 10.38
N THR A 155 14.84 -12.72 10.02
CA THR A 155 14.05 -11.94 10.99
C THR A 155 12.76 -12.65 11.45
N GLY A 156 12.36 -13.73 10.79
CA GLY A 156 11.08 -14.39 11.03
C GLY A 156 9.88 -13.69 10.40
N VAL A 157 10.09 -12.62 9.62
CA VAL A 157 9.05 -11.94 8.83
C VAL A 157 9.05 -12.49 7.42
N THR A 158 7.90 -12.95 6.92
CA THR A 158 7.74 -13.41 5.54
C THR A 158 6.93 -12.40 4.71
N VAL A 159 7.26 -12.31 3.42
CA VAL A 159 6.62 -11.36 2.49
C VAL A 159 6.28 -12.06 1.19
N ASN A 160 5.03 -12.07 0.77
CA ASN A 160 4.60 -12.68 -0.48
C ASN A 160 3.65 -11.77 -1.26
N ALA A 161 3.66 -11.92 -2.59
CA ALA A 161 2.76 -11.21 -3.49
C ALA A 161 1.65 -12.14 -3.98
N VAL A 162 0.44 -11.61 -4.17
CA VAL A 162 -0.70 -12.38 -4.65
C VAL A 162 -1.55 -11.64 -5.68
N HIS A 163 -1.91 -12.33 -6.76
CA HIS A 163 -3.01 -11.96 -7.64
C HIS A 163 -4.28 -12.71 -7.21
N PRO A 164 -5.35 -12.01 -6.77
CA PRO A 164 -6.54 -12.65 -6.23
C PRO A 164 -7.48 -13.25 -7.29
N GLY A 165 -7.14 -13.11 -8.57
CA GLY A 165 -8.04 -13.36 -9.69
C GLY A 165 -8.79 -12.09 -10.12
N VAL A 166 -9.69 -12.23 -11.07
CA VAL A 166 -10.61 -11.15 -11.48
C VAL A 166 -11.79 -11.15 -10.52
N VAL A 167 -11.94 -10.10 -9.74
CA VAL A 167 -12.93 -10.01 -8.66
C VAL A 167 -13.87 -8.84 -8.93
N ALA A 168 -15.17 -9.06 -8.77
CA ALA A 168 -16.21 -8.02 -8.86
C ALA A 168 -16.13 -7.08 -7.65
N THR A 169 -15.31 -6.04 -7.73
CA THR A 169 -15.13 -5.03 -6.68
C THR A 169 -15.21 -3.61 -7.25
N GLN A 170 -15.24 -2.63 -6.35
CA GLN A 170 -15.14 -1.21 -6.72
C GLN A 170 -13.80 -0.82 -7.39
N LEU A 171 -12.84 -1.73 -7.47
CA LEU A 171 -11.56 -1.50 -8.16
C LEU A 171 -11.77 -1.12 -9.64
N GLY A 172 -12.74 -1.75 -10.30
CA GLY A 172 -13.08 -1.52 -11.71
C GLY A 172 -13.89 -0.26 -12.01
N ARG A 173 -14.24 0.58 -11.03
CA ARG A 173 -15.16 1.73 -11.19
C ARG A 173 -14.76 2.74 -12.27
N TYR A 174 -13.48 2.83 -12.62
CA TYR A 174 -12.97 3.74 -13.66
C TYR A 174 -12.71 3.06 -15.00
N THR A 175 -13.01 1.77 -15.17
CA THR A 175 -12.67 1.03 -16.39
C THR A 175 -13.68 1.17 -17.52
N GLY A 176 -14.78 1.89 -17.29
CA GLY A 176 -15.88 2.02 -18.27
C GLY A 176 -16.76 0.77 -18.43
N LEU A 177 -16.33 -0.38 -17.93
CA LEU A 177 -17.11 -1.63 -17.94
C LEU A 177 -18.41 -1.51 -17.12
N HIS A 178 -18.43 -0.64 -16.11
CA HIS A 178 -19.62 -0.36 -15.31
C HIS A 178 -20.54 0.71 -15.93
N GLN A 179 -20.09 1.44 -16.96
CA GLN A 179 -20.87 2.55 -17.57
C GLN A 179 -21.64 2.14 -18.82
N SER A 180 -21.32 0.99 -19.41
CA SER A 180 -21.96 0.53 -20.64
C SER A 180 -23.07 -0.48 -20.33
N GLN A 181 -24.31 -0.02 -20.32
CA GLN A 181 -25.50 -0.90 -20.23
C GLN A 181 -25.60 -1.86 -21.43
N PHE A 182 -24.92 -1.58 -22.53
CA PHE A 182 -24.93 -2.41 -23.74
C PHE A 182 -24.03 -3.65 -23.66
N SER A 183 -22.95 -3.60 -22.88
CA SER A 183 -22.06 -4.77 -22.72
C SER A 183 -22.58 -5.79 -21.70
N SER A 184 -23.52 -5.40 -20.85
CA SER A 184 -24.06 -6.26 -19.79
C SER A 184 -24.98 -7.38 -20.31
N SER A 185 -25.63 -7.17 -21.48
CA SER A 185 -26.67 -8.09 -21.94
C SER A 185 -26.17 -9.28 -22.78
N VAL A 186 -25.05 -9.13 -23.50
CA VAL A 186 -24.57 -10.17 -24.43
C VAL A 186 -23.36 -10.95 -23.90
N LEU A 187 -22.48 -10.30 -23.12
CA LEU A 187 -21.28 -10.93 -22.56
C LEU A 187 -21.44 -11.36 -21.10
N SER A 188 -22.57 -11.01 -20.47
CA SER A 188 -22.86 -11.25 -19.05
C SER A 188 -22.71 -12.73 -18.60
N PRO A 189 -23.24 -13.75 -19.30
CA PRO A 189 -23.16 -15.12 -18.80
C PRO A 189 -21.73 -15.69 -18.84
N PHE A 190 -20.92 -15.31 -19.85
CA PHE A 190 -19.52 -15.73 -19.90
C PHE A 190 -18.62 -14.94 -18.96
N PHE A 191 -18.92 -13.65 -18.76
CA PHE A 191 -18.15 -12.78 -17.85
C PHE A 191 -18.40 -13.16 -16.38
N SER A 192 -19.64 -13.53 -16.02
CA SER A 192 -19.98 -13.97 -14.66
C SER A 192 -19.30 -15.29 -14.25
N LEU A 193 -18.90 -16.10 -15.23
CA LEU A 193 -18.17 -17.35 -14.97
C LEU A 193 -16.69 -17.14 -14.63
N LEU A 194 -16.11 -15.99 -15.09
CA LEU A 194 -14.70 -15.65 -14.91
C LEU A 194 -14.47 -14.66 -13.76
N VAL A 195 -15.52 -13.96 -13.33
CA VAL A 195 -15.42 -12.93 -12.30
C VAL A 195 -15.84 -13.50 -10.95
N LYS A 196 -14.90 -13.59 -10.04
CA LYS A 196 -15.14 -14.07 -8.67
C LYS A 196 -15.96 -13.05 -7.87
N ASN A 197 -16.77 -13.53 -6.94
CA ASN A 197 -17.35 -12.67 -5.92
C ASN A 197 -16.26 -12.22 -4.91
N PRO A 198 -16.50 -11.17 -4.11
CA PRO A 198 -15.51 -10.68 -3.14
C PRO A 198 -15.03 -11.73 -2.13
N GLU A 199 -15.89 -12.63 -1.70
CA GLU A 199 -15.54 -13.71 -0.75
C GLU A 199 -14.53 -14.69 -1.37
N MET A 200 -14.76 -15.13 -2.61
CA MET A 200 -13.81 -15.96 -3.36
C MET A 200 -12.53 -15.20 -3.70
N GLY A 201 -12.64 -13.89 -3.94
CA GLY A 201 -11.49 -13.02 -4.20
C GLY A 201 -10.59 -12.82 -2.98
N ALA A 202 -11.13 -12.92 -1.77
CA ALA A 202 -10.36 -12.81 -0.53
C ALA A 202 -9.59 -14.11 -0.19
N GLN A 203 -10.03 -15.27 -0.66
CA GLN A 203 -9.43 -16.57 -0.30
C GLN A 203 -7.91 -16.64 -0.51
N PRO A 204 -7.32 -16.14 -1.64
CA PRO A 204 -5.88 -16.18 -1.82
C PRO A 204 -5.13 -15.36 -0.77
N SER A 205 -5.63 -14.18 -0.40
CA SER A 205 -5.04 -13.37 0.66
C SER A 205 -5.15 -14.03 2.03
N ILE A 206 -6.29 -14.67 2.32
CA ILE A 206 -6.50 -15.44 3.55
C ILE A 206 -5.55 -16.63 3.61
N TYR A 207 -5.42 -17.39 2.51
CA TYR A 207 -4.49 -18.52 2.42
C TYR A 207 -3.05 -18.08 2.76
N LEU A 208 -2.54 -17.03 2.13
CA LEU A 208 -1.19 -16.54 2.43
C LEU A 208 -1.05 -16.00 3.86
N ALA A 209 -2.13 -15.47 4.41
CA ALA A 209 -2.12 -14.87 5.74
C ALA A 209 -2.10 -15.92 6.86
N VAL A 210 -2.87 -17.01 6.73
CA VAL A 210 -3.13 -17.89 7.88
C VAL A 210 -2.83 -19.37 7.66
N SER A 211 -2.57 -19.83 6.41
CA SER A 211 -2.24 -21.24 6.17
C SER A 211 -0.92 -21.64 6.81
N GLU A 212 -0.88 -22.82 7.42
CA GLU A 212 0.34 -23.41 7.98
C GLU A 212 1.36 -23.73 6.88
N GLU A 213 0.89 -24.08 5.67
CA GLU A 213 1.74 -24.33 4.50
C GLU A 213 2.60 -23.13 4.10
N MET A 214 2.20 -21.94 4.53
CA MET A 214 2.90 -20.69 4.26
C MET A 214 3.94 -20.33 5.34
N GLU A 215 4.18 -21.19 6.31
CA GLU A 215 5.19 -20.93 7.33
C GLU A 215 6.59 -20.93 6.72
N GLY A 216 7.34 -19.85 6.95
CA GLY A 216 8.67 -19.64 6.40
C GLY A 216 8.73 -19.37 4.88
N VAL A 217 7.60 -19.43 4.16
CA VAL A 217 7.57 -19.15 2.72
C VAL A 217 7.62 -17.66 2.48
N THR A 218 8.62 -17.19 1.75
CA THR A 218 8.86 -15.75 1.52
C THR A 218 9.39 -15.46 0.12
N GLY A 219 9.12 -14.25 -0.39
CA GLY A 219 9.60 -13.78 -1.69
C GLY A 219 8.86 -14.37 -2.89
N ARG A 220 7.72 -15.04 -2.68
CA ARG A 220 6.98 -15.75 -3.71
C ARG A 220 5.84 -14.93 -4.29
N TYR A 221 5.45 -15.30 -5.50
CA TYR A 221 4.28 -14.79 -6.19
C TYR A 221 3.23 -15.90 -6.36
N TYR A 222 1.99 -15.58 -6.03
CA TYR A 222 0.85 -16.48 -6.13
C TYR A 222 -0.18 -15.95 -7.13
N ASP A 223 -0.58 -16.81 -8.05
CA ASP A 223 -1.76 -16.62 -8.89
C ASP A 223 -2.90 -17.39 -8.26
N VAL A 224 -3.82 -16.67 -7.63
CA VAL A 224 -4.81 -17.21 -6.74
C VAL A 224 -4.13 -17.94 -5.55
N MET A 225 -4.25 -19.23 -5.39
CA MET A 225 -3.59 -20.02 -4.33
C MET A 225 -2.47 -20.92 -4.86
N THR A 226 -2.04 -20.70 -6.10
CA THR A 226 -0.97 -21.48 -6.73
C THR A 226 0.28 -20.64 -6.84
N GLU A 227 1.40 -21.12 -6.31
CA GLU A 227 2.69 -20.46 -6.54
C GLU A 227 3.01 -20.50 -8.02
N LYS A 228 3.43 -19.37 -8.56
CA LYS A 228 3.88 -19.21 -9.95
C LYS A 228 5.11 -18.34 -10.03
N GLU A 229 5.88 -18.57 -11.06
CA GLU A 229 6.94 -17.65 -11.42
C GLU A 229 6.33 -16.35 -11.95
N PRO A 230 6.73 -15.18 -11.42
CA PRO A 230 6.25 -13.90 -11.92
C PRO A 230 6.89 -13.58 -13.28
N ALA A 231 6.46 -12.48 -13.91
CA ALA A 231 7.03 -12.03 -15.19
C ALA A 231 8.54 -11.82 -15.10
N PRO A 232 9.31 -12.03 -16.21
CA PRO A 232 10.77 -11.88 -16.19
C PRO A 232 11.27 -10.54 -15.63
N LEU A 233 10.59 -9.43 -15.93
CA LEU A 233 10.92 -8.11 -15.36
C LEU A 233 10.70 -8.02 -13.83
N ALA A 234 9.90 -8.89 -13.26
CA ALA A 234 9.71 -8.98 -11.82
C ALA A 234 10.81 -9.83 -11.13
N LEU A 235 11.64 -10.52 -11.89
CA LEU A 235 12.80 -11.29 -11.42
C LEU A 235 14.09 -10.47 -11.43
N ASP A 236 14.07 -9.27 -12.03
CA ASP A 236 15.21 -8.37 -12.12
C ASP A 236 15.58 -7.82 -10.74
N GLU A 237 16.65 -8.33 -10.16
CA GLU A 237 17.13 -7.93 -8.82
C GLU A 237 17.71 -6.52 -8.81
N GLU A 238 18.33 -6.07 -9.90
CA GLU A 238 18.84 -4.71 -10.00
C GLU A 238 17.70 -3.70 -10.04
N ALA A 239 16.68 -3.98 -10.85
CA ALA A 239 15.45 -3.17 -10.87
C ALA A 239 14.73 -3.15 -9.51
N ALA A 240 14.70 -4.28 -8.79
CA ALA A 240 14.10 -4.35 -7.46
C ALA A 240 14.86 -3.48 -6.43
N CYS A 241 16.18 -3.57 -6.42
CA CYS A 241 17.05 -2.76 -5.58
C CYS A 241 16.92 -1.25 -5.92
N ARG A 242 17.00 -0.90 -7.20
CA ARG A 242 16.84 0.48 -7.69
C ARG A 242 15.46 1.06 -7.33
N LEU A 243 14.40 0.24 -7.48
CA LEU A 243 13.04 0.66 -7.10
C LEU A 243 12.93 0.91 -5.59
N TRP A 244 13.55 0.07 -4.77
CA TRP A 244 13.61 0.27 -3.32
C TRP A 244 14.23 1.62 -2.97
N GLU A 245 15.41 1.93 -3.52
CA GLU A 245 16.12 3.18 -3.27
C GLU A 245 15.32 4.41 -3.72
N VAL A 246 14.75 4.33 -4.92
CA VAL A 246 13.92 5.42 -5.46
C VAL A 246 12.66 5.61 -4.61
N SER A 247 11.98 4.51 -4.26
CA SER A 247 10.80 4.58 -3.39
C SER A 247 11.13 5.15 -2.02
N SER A 248 12.25 4.73 -1.40
CA SER A 248 12.70 5.27 -0.11
C SER A 248 12.90 6.78 -0.17
N ARG A 249 13.57 7.29 -1.21
CA ARG A 249 13.77 8.73 -1.41
C ARG A 249 12.44 9.46 -1.61
N LEU A 250 11.57 8.95 -2.46
CA LEU A 250 10.28 9.57 -2.76
C LEU A 250 9.37 9.69 -1.53
N VAL A 251 9.39 8.70 -0.63
CA VAL A 251 8.57 8.73 0.59
C VAL A 251 9.30 9.32 1.80
N GLY A 252 10.53 9.83 1.61
CA GLY A 252 11.32 10.47 2.67
C GLY A 252 11.79 9.51 3.77
N LEU A 253 12.19 8.29 3.40
CA LEU A 253 12.93 7.36 4.27
C LEU A 253 14.42 7.52 4.01
N GLN A 254 15.24 7.32 5.05
CA GLN A 254 16.69 7.31 4.91
C GLN A 254 17.12 6.09 4.08
N VAL A 255 17.99 6.31 3.11
CA VAL A 255 18.59 5.23 2.33
C VAL A 255 19.84 4.76 3.08
N GLU A 256 19.88 3.49 3.47
CA GLU A 256 21.05 2.89 4.08
C GLU A 256 22.25 3.01 3.11
N GLY A 257 23.30 3.73 3.52
CA GLY A 257 24.53 3.90 2.73
C GLY A 257 25.00 5.33 2.49
N GLN A 258 24.24 6.36 2.87
CA GLN A 258 24.70 7.75 2.89
C GLN A 258 24.92 8.22 4.33
N SER A 259 25.96 7.69 4.98
CA SER A 259 26.52 8.33 6.16
C SER A 259 27.25 9.60 5.72
N GLY A 260 26.66 10.71 6.07
CA GLY A 260 27.12 12.07 6.14
C GLY A 260 28.45 12.49 5.51
N THR A 261 28.36 13.28 4.46
CA THR A 261 29.22 14.45 4.37
C THR A 261 28.37 15.65 4.74
N SER A 262 28.47 16.05 5.99
CA SER A 262 28.00 17.35 6.46
C SER A 262 28.96 18.43 5.93
N ASP A 263 28.69 18.97 4.76
CA ASP A 263 29.25 20.26 4.38
C ASP A 263 28.44 21.35 5.08
N THR A 264 28.97 21.78 6.21
CA THR A 264 28.58 23.01 6.88
C THR A 264 29.26 24.17 6.15
N PRO A 265 28.54 25.14 5.58
CA PRO A 265 29.14 26.42 5.24
C PRO A 265 29.29 27.23 6.51
N ALA A 266 30.49 27.73 6.69
CA ALA A 266 30.94 28.53 7.82
C ALA A 266 30.15 29.85 8.00
N GLU A 267 30.09 30.24 9.25
CA GLU A 267 29.52 31.46 9.84
C GLU A 267 29.80 32.78 9.10
N GLY A 268 28.77 33.57 9.02
CA GLY A 268 28.87 35.03 8.87
C GLY A 268 27.99 35.69 9.93
N GLN A 269 28.66 36.25 10.93
CA GLN A 269 28.07 37.01 12.04
C GLN A 269 27.30 38.24 11.53
N ASN A 270 26.10 38.51 12.07
CA ASN A 270 25.84 39.86 12.58
C ASN A 270 24.67 39.94 13.59
N LYS A 271 24.82 40.90 14.47
CA LYS A 271 24.19 41.14 15.76
C LYS A 271 22.83 41.84 15.68
N ALA A 272 22.11 41.67 16.80
CA ALA A 272 21.20 42.61 17.50
C ALA A 272 19.78 42.77 16.90
N ALA A 273 18.70 42.83 17.61
CA ALA A 273 18.34 43.14 18.98
C ALA A 273 16.83 43.01 19.18
N GLN A 274 16.47 42.67 20.43
CA GLN A 274 15.31 43.14 21.21
C GLN A 274 13.86 42.70 20.89
N THR A 275 13.34 41.96 21.86
CA THR A 275 12.11 42.15 22.67
C THR A 275 10.77 42.42 21.96
N ASP A 276 9.77 41.54 22.20
CA ASP A 276 8.73 41.83 23.18
C ASP A 276 7.82 40.61 23.43
N GLN A 277 7.46 40.42 24.68
CA GLN A 277 6.49 39.47 25.21
C GLN A 277 5.07 39.96 24.92
N VAL A 278 4.16 39.03 24.57
CA VAL A 278 2.76 39.11 25.05
C VAL A 278 2.22 37.72 25.25
N GLN A 279 1.92 37.36 26.48
CA GLN A 279 1.00 36.30 26.91
C GLN A 279 -0.42 36.68 26.54
N ILE A 280 -1.24 35.76 26.08
CA ILE A 280 -2.67 35.70 26.45
C ILE A 280 -3.15 34.24 26.42
N LEU A 281 -3.82 33.90 27.48
CA LEU A 281 -4.56 32.70 27.83
C LEU A 281 -5.75 32.40 26.91
N GLY A 282 -6.11 31.13 26.78
CA GLY A 282 -7.53 30.86 26.77
C GLY A 282 -8.03 29.75 25.86
N GLN A 283 -8.42 28.65 26.50
CA GLN A 283 -9.55 27.78 26.16
C GLN A 283 -9.35 26.64 25.16
N ARG A 284 -9.40 25.43 25.70
CA ARG A 284 -9.74 24.17 25.01
C ARG A 284 -11.22 24.13 24.68
N PRO A 285 -11.58 23.50 23.59
CA PRO A 285 -12.74 22.60 23.58
C PRO A 285 -12.33 21.15 23.27
N GLY A 286 -13.15 20.26 23.78
CA GLY A 286 -12.95 18.83 23.81
C GLY A 286 -13.18 18.10 22.48
N PRO A 287 -13.10 16.77 22.48
CA PRO A 287 -12.88 15.97 21.31
C PRO A 287 -14.13 15.79 20.45
N ALA A 288 -13.98 16.05 19.16
CA ALA A 288 -14.94 15.60 18.15
C ALA A 288 -14.49 14.27 17.57
N VAL A 289 -15.33 13.29 17.72
CA VAL A 289 -15.22 11.95 17.15
C VAL A 289 -15.47 12.03 15.66
N SER A 290 -14.61 11.43 14.85
CA SER A 290 -14.81 11.27 13.40
C SER A 290 -14.42 9.92 12.91
N THR A 291 -15.20 9.43 12.10
CA THR A 291 -15.41 8.15 11.48
C THR A 291 -14.92 8.06 10.02
N VAL A 292 -14.77 7.00 9.42
CA VAL A 292 -14.02 6.34 8.49
C VAL A 292 -14.57 5.53 7.33
N GLY A 293 -13.97 5.09 6.30
CA GLY A 293 -14.57 4.28 5.36
C GLY A 293 -13.83 3.45 4.34
N LEU A 294 -14.34 2.70 3.66
CA LEU A 294 -13.88 1.68 2.71
C LEU A 294 -13.35 2.26 1.39
#